data_4acc86066035a56dbce41c1251a22599
#
_entry.id   4acc86066035a56dbce41c1251a22599
#
_cell.length_a   1.000
_cell.length_b   1.000
_cell.length_c   1.000
_cell.angle_alpha   90.00
_cell.angle_beta   90.00
_cell.angle_gamma   90.00
#
_symmetry.space_group_name_H-M   'P 1'
#
loop_
_entity.id
_entity.type
_entity.pdbx_description
1 polymer ?
#
loop_
_entity_poly.entity_id
_entity_poly.type
_entity_poly.pdbx_seq_one_letter_code
_entity_poly.pdbx_strand_id
1 'polypeptide(L)'
;MKKKIIIGSSIFLILLVAFVCVSLAPRNTKSLDQEVVFWTLQMNDFTPYMTDIIAKFEYEKPDIKIKWIDVPISEGEKRTLAAILSNNPPSLVNLNPDFSSVLAQKGALEEIMPEQLEPFNKSLLKSLEVNGKMYAIPWYATSAVTIYNKALLEKAGFKIPPTTYESMGKYALDVKAKTGAYVFMPTITENDTMLKILNKYDINTPYALKTHDSIEIFDFYKQLYKDDLIPKESINQTHRESLEKYMSEYIVSIQAGANFLNLIKENAPNVYKKTDVSTQLVGSEGQYDFSLMNFVIPKRAKNKEAALKFALYLTNEENQLRLAKLTNVLATNENALKNEYYQKYDKNDILAKARVISAQQLNKVEPVLRQQKSQKEINNVINTATQLILVDNVDTKKVLDSASKKWAKLIE
;
A
#
# COMPACT_ATOMS: atom_id res chain seq x y z
N MET A 1 -78.46 -37.84 17.14
CA MET A 1 -77.38 -37.21 17.95
C MET A 1 -76.00 -37.84 17.74
N LYS A 2 -75.81 -39.12 17.48
CA LYS A 2 -74.47 -39.78 17.32
C LYS A 2 -73.62 -39.30 16.12
N LYS A 3 -74.23 -38.88 14.98
CA LYS A 3 -73.47 -38.41 13.81
C LYS A 3 -72.80 -37.00 13.97
N LYS A 4 -73.37 -36.10 14.81
CA LYS A 4 -72.81 -34.76 15.05
C LYS A 4 -71.60 -34.81 15.98
N ILE A 5 -71.51 -35.79 16.89
CA ILE A 5 -70.38 -35.94 17.83
C ILE A 5 -69.12 -36.46 17.10
N ILE A 6 -69.29 -37.34 16.10
CA ILE A 6 -68.14 -37.87 15.34
C ILE A 6 -67.49 -36.83 14.46
N ILE A 7 -68.26 -35.90 13.84
CA ILE A 7 -67.75 -34.85 13.00
C ILE A 7 -66.95 -33.80 13.86
N GLY A 8 -67.48 -33.49 15.07
CA GLY A 8 -66.78 -32.57 15.99
C GLY A 8 -65.43 -33.12 16.48
N SER A 9 -65.36 -34.42 16.79
CA SER A 9 -64.13 -35.09 17.21
C SER A 9 -63.10 -35.20 16.09
N SER A 10 -63.51 -35.41 14.86
CA SER A 10 -62.59 -35.44 13.69
C SER A 10 -62.01 -34.06 13.38
N ILE A 11 -62.81 -32.99 13.47
CA ILE A 11 -62.33 -31.62 13.27
C ILE A 11 -61.33 -31.22 14.38
N PHE A 12 -61.60 -31.59 15.62
CA PHE A 12 -60.72 -31.33 16.75
C PHE A 12 -59.37 -32.04 16.61
N LEU A 13 -59.40 -33.33 16.14
CA LEU A 13 -58.16 -34.08 15.90
C LEU A 13 -57.35 -33.50 14.76
N ILE A 14 -57.99 -33.02 13.66
CA ILE A 14 -57.31 -32.37 12.55
C ILE A 14 -56.69 -31.04 12.99
N LEU A 15 -57.37 -30.26 13.79
CA LEU A 15 -56.84 -28.99 14.34
C LEU A 15 -55.69 -29.25 15.33
N LEU A 16 -55.78 -30.34 16.13
CA LEU A 16 -54.67 -30.73 17.02
C LEU A 16 -53.44 -31.20 16.27
N VAL A 17 -53.61 -32.00 15.22
CA VAL A 17 -52.53 -32.45 14.35
C VAL A 17 -51.91 -31.26 13.60
N ALA A 18 -52.73 -30.32 13.07
CA ALA A 18 -52.23 -29.10 12.43
C ALA A 18 -51.45 -28.22 13.42
N PHE A 19 -51.93 -28.10 14.65
CA PHE A 19 -51.21 -27.33 15.70
C PHE A 19 -49.91 -28.01 16.10
N VAL A 20 -49.85 -29.33 16.21
CA VAL A 20 -48.62 -30.09 16.47
C VAL A 20 -47.65 -29.98 15.30
N CYS A 21 -48.13 -30.08 14.04
CA CYS A 21 -47.26 -29.90 12.85
C CYS A 21 -46.68 -28.45 12.75
N VAL A 22 -47.47 -27.43 13.12
CA VAL A 22 -47.00 -26.04 13.19
C VAL A 22 -46.00 -25.86 14.34
N SER A 23 -46.18 -26.59 15.45
CA SER A 23 -45.27 -26.54 16.62
C SER A 23 -43.98 -27.33 16.40
N LEU A 24 -44.01 -28.34 15.50
CA LEU A 24 -42.88 -29.20 15.11
C LEU A 24 -42.22 -28.75 13.81
N ALA A 25 -42.81 -27.77 13.10
CA ALA A 25 -42.06 -27.11 12.02
C ALA A 25 -40.72 -26.60 12.59
N PRO A 26 -39.58 -26.95 11.98
CA PRO A 26 -38.31 -26.43 12.45
C PRO A 26 -38.48 -24.93 12.48
N ARG A 27 -38.54 -24.36 13.70
CA ARG A 27 -38.33 -22.92 13.87
C ARG A 27 -37.02 -22.66 13.15
N ASN A 28 -37.09 -21.91 12.06
CA ASN A 28 -35.90 -21.29 11.50
C ASN A 28 -35.25 -20.54 12.66
N THR A 29 -34.37 -21.22 13.38
CA THR A 29 -33.46 -20.56 14.31
C THR A 29 -32.74 -19.58 13.40
N LYS A 30 -33.12 -18.28 13.47
CA LYS A 30 -32.28 -17.24 12.92
C LYS A 30 -30.88 -17.62 13.31
N SER A 31 -30.03 -17.92 12.33
CA SER A 31 -28.63 -18.10 12.57
C SER A 31 -28.21 -16.89 13.39
N LEU A 32 -27.58 -17.11 14.54
CA LEU A 32 -27.08 -16.02 15.35
C LEU A 32 -26.27 -15.12 14.41
N ASP A 33 -26.71 -13.87 14.25
CA ASP A 33 -26.03 -12.91 13.38
C ASP A 33 -24.54 -12.93 13.73
N GLN A 34 -23.68 -13.28 12.77
CA GLN A 34 -22.24 -13.31 12.96
C GLN A 34 -21.73 -11.88 12.81
N GLU A 35 -21.40 -11.21 13.90
CA GLU A 35 -20.77 -9.89 13.86
C GLU A 35 -19.30 -10.01 13.49
N VAL A 36 -18.88 -9.35 12.39
CA VAL A 36 -17.50 -9.16 11.98
C VAL A 36 -17.08 -7.74 12.37
N VAL A 37 -16.25 -7.60 13.38
CA VAL A 37 -15.64 -6.33 13.75
C VAL A 37 -14.46 -6.08 12.81
N PHE A 38 -14.62 -5.11 11.92
CA PHE A 38 -13.66 -4.78 10.87
C PHE A 38 -12.95 -3.46 11.17
N TRP A 39 -11.62 -3.49 11.28
CA TRP A 39 -10.80 -2.31 11.54
C TRP A 39 -10.00 -1.91 10.31
N THR A 40 -10.00 -0.59 10.02
CA THR A 40 -9.15 0.05 9.02
C THR A 40 -8.31 1.16 9.65
N LEU A 41 -7.28 1.62 8.93
CA LEU A 41 -6.39 2.70 9.38
C LEU A 41 -6.55 3.90 8.46
N GLN A 42 -7.12 4.99 8.98
CA GLN A 42 -7.30 6.29 8.31
C GLN A 42 -7.94 6.18 6.91
N MET A 43 -9.08 5.53 6.85
CA MET A 43 -9.84 5.29 5.62
C MET A 43 -11.08 6.17 5.50
N ASN A 44 -11.14 7.33 6.19
CA ASN A 44 -12.29 8.23 6.19
C ASN A 44 -12.69 8.67 4.77
N ASP A 45 -11.72 8.92 3.90
CA ASP A 45 -11.97 9.31 2.50
C ASP A 45 -12.68 8.19 1.70
N PHE A 46 -12.63 6.96 2.20
CA PHE A 46 -13.28 5.79 1.62
C PHE A 46 -14.68 5.54 2.19
N THR A 47 -15.18 6.40 3.10
CA THR A 47 -16.47 6.19 3.77
C THR A 47 -17.64 5.93 2.81
N PRO A 48 -17.82 6.67 1.69
CA PRO A 48 -18.92 6.39 0.77
C PRO A 48 -18.84 4.99 0.15
N TYR A 49 -17.61 4.55 -0.23
CA TYR A 49 -17.38 3.20 -0.72
C TYR A 49 -17.66 2.15 0.34
N MET A 50 -17.10 2.32 1.56
CA MET A 50 -17.22 1.36 2.65
C MET A 50 -18.68 1.17 3.09
N THR A 51 -19.45 2.26 3.20
CA THR A 51 -20.87 2.20 3.56
C THR A 51 -21.67 1.39 2.54
N ASP A 52 -21.46 1.64 1.25
CA ASP A 52 -22.19 0.97 0.21
C ASP A 52 -21.78 -0.50 0.05
N ILE A 53 -20.48 -0.81 0.10
CA ILE A 53 -19.99 -2.18 -0.07
C ILE A 53 -20.40 -3.08 1.12
N ILE A 54 -20.42 -2.54 2.34
CA ILE A 54 -20.91 -3.23 3.53
C ILE A 54 -22.41 -3.53 3.40
N ALA A 55 -23.22 -2.54 3.01
CA ALA A 55 -24.65 -2.73 2.82
C ALA A 55 -24.95 -3.81 1.76
N LYS A 56 -24.20 -3.83 0.65
CA LYS A 56 -24.33 -4.88 -0.38
C LYS A 56 -23.95 -6.25 0.14
N PHE A 57 -22.84 -6.37 0.86
CA PHE A 57 -22.42 -7.63 1.46
C PHE A 57 -23.45 -8.17 2.44
N GLU A 58 -23.98 -7.32 3.33
CA GLU A 58 -25.01 -7.71 4.30
C GLU A 58 -26.35 -8.07 3.64
N TYR A 59 -26.66 -7.49 2.51
CA TYR A 59 -27.82 -7.88 1.71
C TYR A 59 -27.66 -9.29 1.10
N GLU A 60 -26.46 -9.60 0.58
CA GLU A 60 -26.14 -10.91 0.00
C GLU A 60 -25.91 -12.00 1.06
N LYS A 61 -25.46 -11.62 2.26
CA LYS A 61 -25.15 -12.50 3.39
C LYS A 61 -25.84 -11.99 4.66
N PRO A 62 -27.17 -12.13 4.75
CA PRO A 62 -27.98 -11.52 5.81
C PRO A 62 -27.69 -12.05 7.22
N ASP A 63 -27.00 -13.17 7.33
CA ASP A 63 -26.53 -13.81 8.56
C ASP A 63 -25.20 -13.21 9.09
N ILE A 64 -24.56 -12.33 8.32
CA ILE A 64 -23.31 -11.67 8.71
C ILE A 64 -23.55 -10.17 8.82
N LYS A 65 -23.12 -9.57 9.93
CA LYS A 65 -23.15 -8.14 10.17
C LYS A 65 -21.75 -7.58 10.29
N ILE A 66 -21.48 -6.45 9.62
CA ILE A 66 -20.17 -5.83 9.59
C ILE A 66 -20.19 -4.58 10.49
N LYS A 67 -19.36 -4.57 11.50
CA LYS A 67 -19.11 -3.40 12.33
C LYS A 67 -17.78 -2.77 11.94
N TRP A 68 -17.83 -1.79 11.06
CA TRP A 68 -16.65 -1.08 10.61
C TRP A 68 -16.19 -0.05 11.62
N ILE A 69 -14.90 -0.02 11.94
CA ILE A 69 -14.23 0.93 12.82
C ILE A 69 -12.98 1.43 12.12
N ASP A 70 -12.93 2.73 11.84
CA ASP A 70 -11.73 3.38 11.32
C ASP A 70 -10.89 3.95 12.45
N VAL A 71 -9.59 3.62 12.47
CA VAL A 71 -8.65 4.00 13.52
C VAL A 71 -7.70 5.07 12.97
N PRO A 72 -7.50 6.20 13.68
CA PRO A 72 -6.52 7.20 13.26
C PRO A 72 -5.10 6.62 13.14
N ILE A 73 -4.35 7.05 12.13
CA ILE A 73 -3.00 6.52 11.87
C ILE A 73 -2.04 6.78 13.03
N SER A 74 -2.21 7.91 13.74
CA SER A 74 -1.39 8.28 14.91
C SER A 74 -1.50 7.29 16.08
N GLU A 75 -2.63 6.61 16.21
CA GLU A 75 -2.89 5.58 17.22
C GLU A 75 -2.76 4.17 16.66
N GLY A 76 -2.75 4.05 15.32
CA GLY A 76 -3.04 2.84 14.58
C GLY A 76 -2.25 1.63 15.03
N GLU A 77 -0.92 1.68 14.96
CA GLU A 77 -0.10 0.50 15.27
C GLU A 77 -0.21 0.06 16.74
N LYS A 78 -0.13 1.00 17.69
CA LYS A 78 -0.19 0.67 19.13
C LYS A 78 -1.55 0.11 19.51
N ARG A 79 -2.63 0.79 19.07
CA ARG A 79 -4.01 0.38 19.37
C ARG A 79 -4.34 -0.95 18.72
N THR A 80 -3.93 -1.15 17.46
CA THR A 80 -4.15 -2.39 16.72
C THR A 80 -3.38 -3.55 17.34
N LEU A 81 -2.11 -3.33 17.73
CA LEU A 81 -1.31 -4.35 18.42
C LEU A 81 -1.97 -4.77 19.74
N ALA A 82 -2.39 -3.81 20.57
CA ALA A 82 -3.07 -4.09 21.82
C ALA A 82 -4.39 -4.86 21.60
N ALA A 83 -5.17 -4.47 20.59
CA ALA A 83 -6.42 -5.14 20.25
C ALA A 83 -6.20 -6.57 19.76
N ILE A 84 -5.24 -6.81 18.85
CA ILE A 84 -4.93 -8.14 18.31
C ILE A 84 -4.44 -9.09 19.42
N LEU A 85 -3.67 -8.58 20.36
CA LEU A 85 -3.15 -9.37 21.49
C LEU A 85 -4.18 -9.55 22.62
N SER A 86 -5.32 -8.87 22.59
CA SER A 86 -6.38 -8.99 23.58
C SER A 86 -7.11 -10.34 23.50
N ASN A 87 -7.99 -10.61 24.48
CA ASN A 87 -8.84 -11.80 24.46
C ASN A 87 -10.05 -11.67 23.53
N ASN A 88 -10.33 -10.47 23.01
CA ASN A 88 -11.43 -10.20 22.09
C ASN A 88 -10.97 -9.25 20.98
N PRO A 89 -10.07 -9.71 20.08
CA PRO A 89 -9.57 -8.90 18.99
C PRO A 89 -10.66 -8.62 17.94
N PRO A 90 -10.48 -7.60 17.07
CA PRO A 90 -11.31 -7.45 15.88
C PRO A 90 -11.25 -8.71 15.00
N SER A 91 -12.29 -8.92 14.20
CA SER A 91 -12.39 -10.12 13.34
C SER A 91 -11.55 -9.99 12.06
N LEU A 92 -11.43 -8.77 11.53
CA LEU A 92 -10.68 -8.44 10.32
C LEU A 92 -9.97 -7.11 10.51
N VAL A 93 -8.70 -7.03 10.10
CA VAL A 93 -7.90 -5.80 10.26
C VAL A 93 -7.16 -5.49 8.97
N ASN A 94 -7.22 -4.24 8.55
CA ASN A 94 -6.39 -3.71 7.47
C ASN A 94 -5.03 -3.25 8.00
N LEU A 95 -3.94 -3.75 7.42
CA LEU A 95 -2.57 -3.43 7.81
C LEU A 95 -1.65 -3.27 6.58
N ASN A 96 -0.48 -2.69 6.80
CA ASN A 96 0.62 -2.78 5.84
C ASN A 96 1.37 -4.12 5.99
N PRO A 97 2.15 -4.56 4.99
CA PRO A 97 2.88 -5.82 5.01
C PRO A 97 3.88 -5.94 6.17
N ASP A 98 4.57 -4.86 6.53
CA ASP A 98 5.58 -4.89 7.58
C ASP A 98 4.96 -5.24 8.93
N PHE A 99 3.87 -4.58 9.28
CA PHE A 99 3.21 -4.81 10.54
C PHE A 99 2.49 -6.17 10.56
N SER A 100 1.85 -6.59 9.47
CA SER A 100 1.24 -7.92 9.37
C SER A 100 2.28 -9.04 9.50
N SER A 101 3.47 -8.86 8.92
CA SER A 101 4.56 -9.82 9.04
C SER A 101 5.08 -9.98 10.47
N VAL A 102 5.29 -8.87 11.19
CA VAL A 102 5.67 -8.91 12.61
C VAL A 102 4.65 -9.68 13.45
N LEU A 103 3.35 -9.46 13.18
CA LEU A 103 2.27 -10.17 13.89
C LEU A 103 2.22 -11.66 13.52
N ALA A 104 2.45 -12.01 12.24
CA ALA A 104 2.53 -13.39 11.78
C ALA A 104 3.68 -14.16 12.44
N GLN A 105 4.88 -13.56 12.52
CA GLN A 105 6.03 -14.15 13.20
C GLN A 105 5.77 -14.39 14.70
N LYS A 106 4.97 -13.56 15.34
CA LYS A 106 4.53 -13.74 16.73
C LYS A 106 3.41 -14.78 16.88
N GLY A 107 2.96 -15.41 15.80
CA GLY A 107 1.85 -16.37 15.81
C GLY A 107 0.50 -15.76 16.17
N ALA A 108 0.33 -14.44 15.95
CA ALA A 108 -0.88 -13.71 16.30
C ALA A 108 -1.97 -13.70 15.21
N LEU A 109 -1.66 -14.22 14.02
CA LEU A 109 -2.55 -14.21 12.86
C LEU A 109 -2.97 -15.63 12.46
N GLU A 110 -4.12 -15.73 11.81
CA GLU A 110 -4.62 -16.94 11.15
C GLU A 110 -3.91 -17.15 9.82
N GLU A 111 -3.56 -18.38 9.50
CA GLU A 111 -3.00 -18.76 8.20
C GLU A 111 -4.08 -18.73 7.13
N ILE A 112 -3.78 -18.16 5.97
CA ILE A 112 -4.66 -18.11 4.81
C ILE A 112 -4.25 -19.21 3.84
N MET A 113 -5.20 -20.02 3.44
CA MET A 113 -4.94 -21.18 2.59
C MET A 113 -4.67 -20.76 1.14
N PRO A 114 -3.77 -21.44 0.41
CA PRO A 114 -3.36 -21.08 -0.95
C PRO A 114 -4.53 -20.92 -1.94
N GLU A 115 -5.57 -21.76 -1.82
CA GLU A 115 -6.74 -21.75 -2.71
C GLU A 115 -7.51 -20.42 -2.65
N GLN A 116 -7.41 -19.71 -1.52
CA GLN A 116 -8.06 -18.41 -1.31
C GLN A 116 -7.27 -17.26 -1.93
N LEU A 117 -6.05 -17.54 -2.34
CA LEU A 117 -5.09 -16.55 -2.85
C LEU A 117 -4.85 -16.66 -4.37
N GLU A 118 -5.42 -17.68 -5.04
CA GLU A 118 -5.26 -17.88 -6.47
C GLU A 118 -5.58 -16.65 -7.35
N PRO A 119 -6.62 -15.85 -7.05
CA PRO A 119 -6.94 -14.69 -7.87
C PRO A 119 -5.96 -13.53 -7.78
N PHE A 120 -4.98 -13.56 -6.88
CA PHE A 120 -4.12 -12.40 -6.62
C PHE A 120 -2.80 -12.44 -7.37
N ASN A 121 -2.27 -11.25 -7.65
CA ASN A 121 -0.98 -11.08 -8.31
C ASN A 121 0.16 -11.74 -7.51
N LYS A 122 0.92 -12.62 -8.19
CA LYS A 122 1.94 -13.45 -7.55
C LYS A 122 3.10 -12.66 -6.96
N SER A 123 3.51 -11.57 -7.60
CA SER A 123 4.58 -10.70 -7.06
C SER A 123 4.15 -10.02 -5.76
N LEU A 124 2.88 -9.60 -5.67
CA LEU A 124 2.33 -9.04 -4.44
C LEU A 124 2.19 -10.10 -3.35
N LEU A 125 1.76 -11.32 -3.68
CA LEU A 125 1.70 -12.43 -2.70
C LEU A 125 3.08 -12.74 -2.12
N LYS A 126 4.12 -12.79 -2.96
CA LYS A 126 5.50 -13.04 -2.50
C LYS A 126 5.95 -12.03 -1.43
N SER A 127 5.46 -10.77 -1.49
CA SER A 127 5.75 -9.74 -0.48
C SER A 127 5.05 -9.94 0.86
N LEU A 128 4.04 -10.81 0.91
CA LEU A 128 3.26 -11.12 2.12
C LEU A 128 3.64 -12.47 2.75
N GLU A 129 4.51 -13.23 2.10
CA GLU A 129 4.94 -14.52 2.60
C GLU A 129 5.81 -14.40 3.85
N VAL A 130 5.53 -15.20 4.86
CA VAL A 130 6.27 -15.28 6.11
C VAL A 130 6.60 -16.74 6.40
N ASN A 131 7.89 -17.12 6.34
CA ASN A 131 8.36 -18.48 6.56
C ASN A 131 7.63 -19.54 5.70
N GLY A 132 7.41 -19.26 4.42
CA GLY A 132 6.74 -20.15 3.48
C GLY A 132 5.22 -20.24 3.64
N LYS A 133 4.61 -19.36 4.44
CA LYS A 133 3.17 -19.35 4.73
C LYS A 133 2.56 -17.98 4.51
N MET A 134 1.24 -17.96 4.27
CA MET A 134 0.47 -16.75 4.05
C MET A 134 -0.43 -16.45 5.25
N TYR A 135 -0.42 -15.18 5.70
CA TYR A 135 -1.22 -14.70 6.83
C TYR A 135 -2.02 -13.44 6.49
N ALA A 136 -1.98 -13.03 5.23
CA ALA A 136 -2.62 -11.81 4.78
C ALA A 136 -3.23 -11.98 3.40
N ILE A 137 -4.31 -11.24 3.13
CA ILE A 137 -4.99 -11.14 1.84
C ILE A 137 -4.69 -9.76 1.27
N PRO A 138 -4.06 -9.63 0.09
CA PRO A 138 -3.76 -8.33 -0.49
C PRO A 138 -5.06 -7.60 -0.83
N TRP A 139 -5.18 -6.32 -0.43
CA TRP A 139 -6.38 -5.53 -0.65
C TRP A 139 -6.23 -4.56 -1.83
N TYR A 140 -5.34 -3.58 -1.71
CA TYR A 140 -5.02 -2.68 -2.80
C TYR A 140 -3.55 -2.30 -2.78
N ALA A 141 -3.03 -1.95 -3.94
CA ALA A 141 -1.67 -1.46 -4.08
C ALA A 141 -1.65 -0.03 -4.62
N THR A 142 -0.53 0.65 -4.41
CA THR A 142 -0.19 1.90 -5.09
C THR A 142 1.23 1.78 -5.60
N SER A 143 1.49 2.36 -6.77
CA SER A 143 2.83 2.49 -7.33
C SER A 143 3.06 3.95 -7.70
N ALA A 144 4.21 4.48 -7.35
CA ALA A 144 4.55 5.84 -7.72
C ALA A 144 4.77 5.96 -9.23
N VAL A 145 4.63 7.17 -9.75
CA VAL A 145 5.04 7.57 -11.09
C VAL A 145 5.93 8.79 -10.98
N THR A 146 6.72 9.08 -11.99
CA THR A 146 7.39 10.36 -12.13
C THR A 146 6.37 11.39 -12.63
N ILE A 147 5.95 12.31 -11.76
CA ILE A 147 5.14 13.49 -12.13
C ILE A 147 6.13 14.60 -12.47
N TYR A 148 6.03 15.22 -13.65
CA TYR A 148 7.00 16.21 -14.09
C TYR A 148 6.40 17.39 -14.86
N ASN A 149 7.06 18.54 -14.80
CA ASN A 149 6.70 19.75 -15.53
C ASN A 149 7.35 19.72 -16.92
N LYS A 150 6.55 19.49 -17.97
CA LYS A 150 7.00 19.41 -19.36
C LYS A 150 7.70 20.69 -19.81
N ALA A 151 7.13 21.84 -19.47
CA ALA A 151 7.62 23.11 -19.94
C ALA A 151 9.03 23.44 -19.39
N LEU A 152 9.27 23.16 -18.10
CA LEU A 152 10.60 23.31 -17.51
C LEU A 152 11.60 22.30 -18.07
N LEU A 153 11.15 21.08 -18.31
CA LEU A 153 11.99 20.03 -18.87
C LEU A 153 12.39 20.34 -20.32
N GLU A 154 11.45 20.81 -21.14
CA GLU A 154 11.71 21.25 -22.53
C GLU A 154 12.64 22.47 -22.55
N LYS A 155 12.45 23.44 -21.65
CA LYS A 155 13.36 24.59 -21.49
C LYS A 155 14.78 24.14 -21.16
N ALA A 156 14.94 23.06 -20.41
CA ALA A 156 16.23 22.45 -20.12
C ALA A 156 16.82 21.65 -21.31
N GLY A 157 16.05 21.41 -22.38
CA GLY A 157 16.46 20.69 -23.57
C GLY A 157 16.11 19.21 -23.58
N PHE A 158 15.22 18.76 -22.71
CA PHE A 158 14.79 17.37 -22.60
C PHE A 158 13.31 17.21 -23.00
N LYS A 159 12.96 16.09 -23.66
CA LYS A 159 11.57 15.76 -24.02
C LYS A 159 10.90 14.85 -23.02
N ILE A 160 11.67 14.05 -22.30
CA ILE A 160 11.19 13.07 -21.30
C ILE A 160 12.01 13.26 -20.02
N PRO A 161 11.46 12.93 -18.84
CA PRO A 161 12.21 12.97 -17.60
C PRO A 161 13.25 11.85 -17.53
N PRO A 162 14.23 11.91 -16.63
CA PRO A 162 15.14 10.81 -16.38
C PRO A 162 14.35 9.57 -15.92
N THR A 163 14.78 8.40 -16.33
CA THR A 163 14.17 7.11 -15.98
C THR A 163 15.03 6.27 -15.04
N THR A 164 16.29 6.64 -14.88
CA THR A 164 17.23 5.99 -13.95
C THR A 164 17.92 7.01 -13.05
N TYR A 165 18.37 6.55 -11.87
CA TYR A 165 19.10 7.41 -10.93
C TYR A 165 20.43 7.88 -11.52
N GLU A 166 21.10 7.08 -12.35
CA GLU A 166 22.37 7.44 -13.01
C GLU A 166 22.20 8.60 -14.00
N SER A 167 21.07 8.61 -14.72
CA SER A 167 20.78 9.70 -15.67
C SER A 167 20.49 11.03 -14.98
N MET A 168 20.13 11.00 -13.70
CA MET A 168 19.72 12.16 -12.92
C MET A 168 20.78 13.26 -12.85
N GLY A 169 22.07 12.89 -12.75
CA GLY A 169 23.18 13.86 -12.67
C GLY A 169 23.24 14.80 -13.86
N LYS A 170 23.11 14.25 -15.09
CA LYS A 170 23.09 15.07 -16.31
C LYS A 170 21.88 15.99 -16.36
N TYR A 171 20.70 15.47 -16.00
CA TYR A 171 19.48 16.28 -15.95
C TYR A 171 19.59 17.37 -14.88
N ALA A 172 20.18 17.09 -13.71
CA ALA A 172 20.33 18.04 -12.64
C ALA A 172 21.13 19.28 -13.04
N LEU A 173 22.26 19.09 -13.72
CA LEU A 173 23.11 20.15 -14.25
C LEU A 173 22.36 21.04 -15.25
N ASP A 174 21.80 20.43 -16.29
CA ASP A 174 21.16 21.18 -17.39
C ASP A 174 19.88 21.89 -16.91
N VAL A 175 19.07 21.25 -16.08
CA VAL A 175 17.85 21.84 -15.52
C VAL A 175 18.21 23.05 -14.66
N LYS A 176 19.16 22.91 -13.73
CA LYS A 176 19.59 24.00 -12.85
C LYS A 176 20.14 25.18 -13.65
N ALA A 177 21.02 24.91 -14.60
CA ALA A 177 21.67 25.95 -15.42
C ALA A 177 20.70 26.74 -16.29
N LYS A 178 19.70 26.05 -16.90
CA LYS A 178 18.82 26.66 -17.90
C LYS A 178 17.51 27.18 -17.34
N THR A 179 17.07 26.66 -16.20
CA THR A 179 15.76 27.02 -15.61
C THR A 179 15.85 27.68 -14.25
N GLY A 180 16.93 27.47 -13.51
CA GLY A 180 17.08 27.84 -12.10
C GLY A 180 16.40 26.88 -11.13
N ALA A 181 15.53 25.98 -11.61
CA ALA A 181 14.87 24.96 -10.80
C ALA A 181 15.80 23.76 -10.56
N TYR A 182 15.44 22.91 -9.61
CA TYR A 182 16.09 21.61 -9.42
C TYR A 182 15.33 20.51 -10.19
N VAL A 183 16.02 19.47 -10.64
CA VAL A 183 15.35 18.37 -11.35
C VAL A 183 14.43 17.60 -10.42
N PHE A 184 14.80 17.44 -9.14
CA PHE A 184 14.03 16.75 -8.11
C PHE A 184 14.51 17.15 -6.72
N MET A 185 13.74 16.83 -5.67
CA MET A 185 14.13 16.89 -4.27
C MET A 185 13.96 15.50 -3.65
N PRO A 186 15.04 14.71 -3.57
CA PRO A 186 14.97 13.44 -2.86
C PRO A 186 14.81 13.70 -1.37
N THR A 187 13.73 13.24 -0.75
CA THR A 187 13.55 13.33 0.71
C THR A 187 14.37 12.22 1.39
N ILE A 188 15.69 12.37 1.27
CA ILE A 188 16.65 11.27 1.35
C ILE A 188 16.79 10.64 2.74
N THR A 189 16.43 11.38 3.78
CA THR A 189 16.42 10.89 5.18
C THR A 189 15.01 10.67 5.72
N GLU A 190 13.98 10.79 4.89
CA GLU A 190 12.62 10.50 5.28
C GLU A 190 12.37 8.99 5.26
N ASN A 191 11.96 8.44 6.39
CA ASN A 191 11.62 7.01 6.54
C ASN A 191 12.73 6.08 6.01
N ASP A 192 12.44 5.30 4.97
CA ASP A 192 13.30 4.32 4.32
C ASP A 192 13.77 4.75 2.91
N THR A 193 13.67 6.03 2.57
CA THR A 193 13.94 6.52 1.20
C THR A 193 15.33 6.11 0.69
N MET A 194 16.40 6.37 1.47
CA MET A 194 17.75 5.98 1.05
C MET A 194 17.91 4.46 0.96
N LEU A 195 17.33 3.71 1.88
CA LEU A 195 17.37 2.24 1.83
C LEU A 195 16.63 1.70 0.59
N LYS A 196 15.51 2.29 0.19
CA LYS A 196 14.83 1.94 -1.06
C LYS A 196 15.68 2.22 -2.28
N ILE A 197 16.41 3.34 -2.31
CA ILE A 197 17.34 3.64 -3.40
C ILE A 197 18.44 2.56 -3.44
N LEU A 198 19.04 2.21 -2.31
CA LEU A 198 20.07 1.17 -2.21
C LEU A 198 19.55 -0.20 -2.67
N ASN A 199 18.32 -0.55 -2.31
CA ASN A 199 17.69 -1.81 -2.73
C ASN A 199 17.56 -1.94 -4.26
N LYS A 200 17.43 -0.82 -4.98
CA LYS A 200 17.38 -0.80 -6.46
C LYS A 200 18.72 -1.17 -7.11
N TYR A 201 19.75 -1.35 -6.30
CA TYR A 201 21.10 -1.80 -6.69
C TYR A 201 21.50 -3.07 -5.93
N ASP A 202 20.53 -3.81 -5.40
CA ASP A 202 20.74 -5.01 -4.56
C ASP A 202 21.58 -4.77 -3.30
N ILE A 203 21.64 -3.52 -2.82
CA ILE A 203 22.34 -3.16 -1.58
C ILE A 203 21.35 -3.22 -0.42
N ASN A 204 21.08 -4.44 0.07
CA ASN A 204 20.03 -4.76 1.02
C ASN A 204 20.53 -5.53 2.26
N THR A 205 21.84 -5.63 2.45
CA THR A 205 22.49 -6.29 3.59
C THR A 205 23.59 -5.43 4.19
N PRO A 206 23.98 -5.67 5.45
CA PRO A 206 25.14 -4.98 6.05
C PRO A 206 26.44 -5.17 5.27
N TYR A 207 26.61 -6.33 4.64
CA TYR A 207 27.80 -6.60 3.84
C TYR A 207 27.78 -5.77 2.55
N ALA A 208 26.65 -5.77 1.83
CA ALA A 208 26.48 -5.00 0.59
C ALA A 208 26.68 -3.49 0.80
N LEU A 209 26.36 -2.97 1.99
CA LEU A 209 26.56 -1.56 2.34
C LEU A 209 28.04 -1.11 2.29
N LYS A 210 28.99 -2.03 2.32
CA LYS A 210 30.44 -1.74 2.26
C LYS A 210 31.05 -1.89 0.87
N THR A 211 30.25 -2.26 -0.12
CA THR A 211 30.73 -2.46 -1.49
C THR A 211 31.08 -1.15 -2.17
N HIS A 212 31.83 -1.24 -3.26
CA HIS A 212 32.16 -0.09 -4.10
C HIS A 212 30.90 0.60 -4.64
N ASP A 213 29.91 -0.16 -5.11
CA ASP A 213 28.66 0.35 -5.65
C ASP A 213 27.89 1.18 -4.63
N SER A 214 27.88 0.72 -3.35
CA SER A 214 27.28 1.50 -2.27
C SER A 214 28.00 2.84 -2.07
N ILE A 215 29.34 2.84 -2.06
CA ILE A 215 30.15 4.06 -1.94
C ILE A 215 29.84 5.01 -3.10
N GLU A 216 29.78 4.53 -4.33
CA GLU A 216 29.47 5.34 -5.52
C GLU A 216 28.10 6.00 -5.44
N ILE A 217 27.06 5.28 -4.95
CA ILE A 217 25.72 5.84 -4.79
C ILE A 217 25.74 6.98 -3.75
N PHE A 218 26.36 6.77 -2.60
CA PHE A 218 26.45 7.83 -1.58
C PHE A 218 27.27 9.01 -2.05
N ASP A 219 28.39 8.79 -2.74
CA ASP A 219 29.22 9.86 -3.29
C ASP A 219 28.52 10.62 -4.40
N PHE A 220 27.68 9.96 -5.22
CA PHE A 220 26.81 10.61 -6.19
C PHE A 220 25.85 11.63 -5.52
N TYR A 221 25.14 11.21 -4.49
CA TYR A 221 24.25 12.14 -3.76
C TYR A 221 25.02 13.23 -3.00
N LYS A 222 26.19 12.91 -2.43
CA LYS A 222 27.10 13.86 -1.83
C LYS A 222 27.51 14.93 -2.83
N GLN A 223 27.87 14.54 -4.05
CA GLN A 223 28.26 15.48 -5.10
C GLN A 223 27.09 16.35 -5.53
N LEU A 224 25.88 15.77 -5.77
CA LEU A 224 24.68 16.54 -6.09
C LEU A 224 24.37 17.58 -5.01
N TYR A 225 24.51 17.21 -3.74
CA TYR A 225 24.26 18.10 -2.60
C TYR A 225 25.31 19.21 -2.51
N LYS A 226 26.59 18.88 -2.67
CA LYS A 226 27.71 19.81 -2.63
C LYS A 226 27.64 20.84 -3.76
N ASP A 227 27.31 20.42 -4.97
CA ASP A 227 27.26 21.25 -6.17
C ASP A 227 25.95 22.03 -6.31
N ASP A 228 25.09 22.02 -5.29
CA ASP A 228 23.77 22.65 -5.31
C ASP A 228 22.88 22.18 -6.48
N LEU A 229 22.94 20.89 -6.80
CA LEU A 229 22.13 20.24 -7.85
C LEU A 229 20.87 19.58 -7.31
N ILE A 230 20.77 19.41 -6.00
CA ILE A 230 19.54 19.09 -5.25
C ILE A 230 19.36 20.12 -4.13
N PRO A 231 18.10 20.41 -3.73
CA PRO A 231 17.83 21.37 -2.65
C PRO A 231 18.51 20.96 -1.34
N LYS A 232 18.99 21.91 -0.57
CA LYS A 232 19.57 21.65 0.77
C LYS A 232 18.55 21.02 1.72
N GLU A 233 17.29 21.29 1.51
CA GLU A 233 16.15 20.73 2.24
C GLU A 233 15.94 19.22 2.00
N SER A 234 16.58 18.62 1.02
CA SER A 234 16.50 17.18 0.71
C SER A 234 16.83 16.27 1.90
N ILE A 235 17.53 16.78 2.91
CA ILE A 235 17.95 16.04 4.10
C ILE A 235 17.00 16.18 5.31
N ASN A 236 16.00 17.08 5.25
CA ASN A 236 15.17 17.38 6.41
C ASN A 236 13.68 17.63 6.08
N GLN A 237 13.33 17.75 4.80
CA GLN A 237 11.94 17.89 4.37
C GLN A 237 11.30 16.55 3.99
N THR A 238 9.98 16.53 4.08
CA THR A 238 9.15 15.39 3.80
C THR A 238 8.70 15.34 2.33
N HIS A 239 8.16 14.22 1.93
CA HIS A 239 7.55 14.05 0.60
C HIS A 239 6.41 15.05 0.34
N ARG A 240 5.65 15.43 1.37
CA ARG A 240 4.60 16.44 1.25
C ARG A 240 5.18 17.81 0.90
N GLU A 241 6.27 18.21 1.56
CA GLU A 241 6.96 19.47 1.27
C GLU A 241 7.61 19.45 -0.12
N SER A 242 8.07 18.27 -0.59
CA SER A 242 8.54 18.11 -1.98
C SER A 242 7.41 18.35 -2.98
N LEU A 243 6.17 17.93 -2.69
CA LEU A 243 5.01 18.23 -3.53
C LEU A 243 4.73 19.74 -3.61
N GLU A 244 4.85 20.47 -2.49
CA GLU A 244 4.69 21.94 -2.46
C GLU A 244 5.78 22.64 -3.29
N LYS A 245 7.01 22.11 -3.25
CA LYS A 245 8.12 22.58 -4.11
C LYS A 245 7.83 22.31 -5.60
N TYR A 246 7.19 21.20 -5.94
CA TYR A 246 6.75 20.94 -7.31
C TYR A 246 5.65 21.93 -7.76
N MET A 247 4.65 22.15 -6.93
CA MET A 247 3.56 23.09 -7.22
C MET A 247 4.02 24.55 -7.34
N SER A 248 5.15 24.91 -6.72
CA SER A 248 5.80 26.23 -6.87
C SER A 248 6.80 26.30 -8.02
N GLU A 249 6.94 25.26 -8.83
CA GLU A 249 7.93 25.13 -9.92
C GLU A 249 9.39 25.22 -9.43
N TYR A 250 9.66 25.03 -8.14
CA TYR A 250 11.00 24.99 -7.56
C TYR A 250 11.74 23.70 -7.93
N ILE A 251 11.00 22.60 -8.12
CA ILE A 251 11.51 21.34 -8.66
C ILE A 251 10.71 20.94 -9.92
N VAL A 252 11.39 20.27 -10.84
CA VAL A 252 10.82 19.85 -12.13
C VAL A 252 10.05 18.55 -12.03
N SER A 253 10.44 17.64 -11.14
CA SER A 253 9.81 16.34 -11.01
C SER A 253 9.71 15.83 -9.57
N ILE A 254 8.73 14.95 -9.33
CA ILE A 254 8.52 14.24 -8.06
C ILE A 254 8.13 12.79 -8.33
N GLN A 255 8.60 11.87 -7.48
CA GLN A 255 8.13 10.47 -7.47
C GLN A 255 6.93 10.36 -6.53
N ALA A 256 5.73 10.19 -7.06
CA ALA A 256 4.51 10.21 -6.25
C ALA A 256 3.42 9.30 -6.82
N GLY A 257 2.46 8.91 -6.00
CA GLY A 257 1.27 8.20 -6.43
C GLY A 257 0.37 9.08 -7.33
N ALA A 258 -0.39 8.44 -8.21
CA ALA A 258 -1.29 9.14 -9.15
C ALA A 258 -2.35 10.03 -8.45
N ASN A 259 -2.69 9.73 -7.20
CA ASN A 259 -3.60 10.54 -6.39
C ASN A 259 -3.11 11.98 -6.16
N PHE A 260 -1.79 12.22 -6.16
CA PHE A 260 -1.21 13.56 -6.03
C PHE A 260 -1.53 14.49 -7.21
N LEU A 261 -1.85 13.93 -8.38
CA LEU A 261 -2.28 14.74 -9.54
C LEU A 261 -3.58 15.52 -9.26
N ASN A 262 -4.48 15.00 -8.43
CA ASN A 262 -5.69 15.73 -8.01
C ASN A 262 -5.31 16.93 -7.15
N LEU A 263 -4.40 16.77 -6.19
CA LEU A 263 -3.92 17.88 -5.34
C LEU A 263 -3.23 18.96 -6.18
N ILE A 264 -2.42 18.59 -7.17
CA ILE A 264 -1.78 19.53 -8.08
C ILE A 264 -2.83 20.25 -8.92
N LYS A 265 -3.85 19.55 -9.41
CA LYS A 265 -4.95 20.13 -10.20
C LYS A 265 -5.74 21.18 -9.41
N GLU A 266 -6.00 20.90 -8.14
CA GLU A 266 -6.79 21.77 -7.25
C GLU A 266 -5.97 22.97 -6.76
N ASN A 267 -4.73 22.77 -6.33
CA ASN A 267 -3.93 23.78 -5.66
C ASN A 267 -2.97 24.54 -6.59
N ALA A 268 -2.61 23.97 -7.75
CA ALA A 268 -1.71 24.57 -8.72
C ALA A 268 -2.17 24.30 -10.18
N PRO A 269 -3.36 24.79 -10.60
CA PRO A 269 -3.94 24.45 -11.90
C PRO A 269 -3.08 24.89 -13.09
N ASN A 270 -2.28 25.92 -12.95
CA ASN A 270 -1.33 26.39 -14.00
C ASN A 270 -0.13 25.45 -14.15
N VAL A 271 0.33 24.84 -13.06
CA VAL A 271 1.37 23.81 -13.08
C VAL A 271 0.79 22.49 -13.63
N TYR A 272 -0.45 22.16 -13.25
CA TYR A 272 -1.13 20.97 -13.75
C TYR A 272 -1.24 20.94 -15.28
N LYS A 273 -1.52 22.09 -15.94
CA LYS A 273 -1.54 22.20 -17.41
C LYS A 273 -0.20 21.88 -18.07
N LYS A 274 0.89 22.07 -17.35
CA LYS A 274 2.26 21.77 -17.80
C LYS A 274 2.76 20.40 -17.33
N THR A 275 1.95 19.70 -16.52
CA THR A 275 2.31 18.40 -15.92
C THR A 275 2.10 17.26 -16.92
N ASP A 276 2.99 16.27 -16.85
CA ASP A 276 2.83 14.95 -17.46
C ASP A 276 3.41 13.88 -16.53
N VAL A 277 3.28 12.61 -16.89
CA VAL A 277 3.74 11.48 -16.08
C VAL A 277 4.56 10.48 -16.89
N SER A 278 5.48 9.82 -16.21
CA SER A 278 6.35 8.75 -16.73
C SER A 278 6.51 7.65 -15.67
N THR A 279 7.22 6.57 -16.01
CA THR A 279 7.56 5.53 -15.05
C THR A 279 8.40 6.07 -13.90
N GLN A 280 8.42 5.35 -12.78
CA GLN A 280 9.37 5.63 -11.68
C GLN A 280 10.82 5.60 -12.16
N LEU A 281 11.68 6.26 -11.38
CA LEU A 281 13.12 6.04 -11.46
C LEU A 281 13.46 4.61 -11.00
N VAL A 282 14.34 3.95 -11.78
CA VAL A 282 14.88 2.64 -11.44
C VAL A 282 16.40 2.71 -11.26
N GLY A 283 16.96 1.74 -10.54
CA GLY A 283 18.40 1.45 -10.52
C GLY A 283 18.77 0.38 -11.54
N SER A 284 19.94 -0.24 -11.35
CA SER A 284 20.45 -1.31 -12.23
C SER A 284 19.51 -2.51 -12.34
N GLU A 285 18.80 -2.84 -11.26
CA GLU A 285 17.88 -3.98 -11.22
C GLU A 285 16.53 -3.75 -11.93
N GLY A 286 16.24 -2.52 -12.35
CA GLY A 286 15.04 -2.17 -13.11
C GLY A 286 13.73 -2.35 -12.34
N GLN A 287 13.79 -2.45 -11.02
CA GLN A 287 12.64 -2.71 -10.15
C GLN A 287 11.87 -1.44 -9.80
N TYR A 288 10.57 -1.59 -9.64
CA TYR A 288 9.68 -0.52 -9.19
C TYR A 288 9.25 -0.71 -7.74
N ASP A 289 9.11 0.41 -7.02
CA ASP A 289 8.51 0.41 -5.68
C ASP A 289 6.99 0.34 -5.77
N PHE A 290 6.41 -0.31 -4.78
CA PHE A 290 4.98 -0.29 -4.54
C PHE A 290 4.69 -0.22 -3.04
N SER A 291 3.50 0.23 -2.70
CA SER A 291 2.93 0.11 -1.37
C SER A 291 1.71 -0.79 -1.43
N LEU A 292 1.54 -1.63 -0.44
CA LEU A 292 0.48 -2.62 -0.38
C LEU A 292 -0.27 -2.48 0.94
N MET A 293 -1.58 -2.56 0.88
CA MET A 293 -2.42 -2.77 2.04
C MET A 293 -3.06 -4.15 1.96
N ASN A 294 -3.16 -4.80 3.09
CA ASN A 294 -3.66 -6.17 3.19
C ASN A 294 -4.60 -6.35 4.38
N PHE A 295 -5.43 -7.37 4.31
CA PHE A 295 -6.27 -7.82 5.40
C PHE A 295 -5.61 -8.96 6.16
N VAL A 296 -5.73 -8.93 7.48
CA VAL A 296 -5.34 -10.02 8.37
C VAL A 296 -6.49 -10.42 9.29
N ILE A 297 -6.51 -11.69 9.68
CA ILE A 297 -7.45 -12.24 10.64
C ILE A 297 -6.68 -12.60 11.90
N PRO A 298 -6.91 -11.94 13.05
CA PRO A 298 -6.25 -12.29 14.29
C PRO A 298 -6.58 -13.74 14.72
N LYS A 299 -5.60 -14.48 15.21
CA LYS A 299 -5.75 -15.89 15.56
C LYS A 299 -6.84 -16.17 16.61
N ARG A 300 -7.06 -15.21 17.53
CA ARG A 300 -8.08 -15.29 18.57
C ARG A 300 -9.41 -14.64 18.19
N ALA A 301 -9.55 -14.17 16.94
CA ALA A 301 -10.77 -13.52 16.48
C ALA A 301 -11.97 -14.49 16.52
N LYS A 302 -13.14 -13.92 16.80
CA LYS A 302 -14.43 -14.61 16.61
C LYS A 302 -14.85 -14.51 15.15
N ASN A 303 -15.71 -15.44 14.71
CA ASN A 303 -16.30 -15.41 13.36
C ASN A 303 -15.27 -15.30 12.22
N LYS A 304 -14.13 -16.01 12.34
CA LYS A 304 -13.02 -15.96 11.36
C LYS A 304 -13.45 -16.32 9.94
N GLU A 305 -14.35 -17.30 9.81
CA GLU A 305 -14.88 -17.68 8.49
C GLU A 305 -15.71 -16.55 7.86
N ALA A 306 -16.54 -15.87 8.64
CA ALA A 306 -17.30 -14.72 8.17
C ALA A 306 -16.37 -13.53 7.81
N ALA A 307 -15.32 -13.31 8.62
CA ALA A 307 -14.29 -12.31 8.33
C ALA A 307 -13.55 -12.61 7.02
N LEU A 308 -13.20 -13.86 6.78
CA LEU A 308 -12.59 -14.31 5.54
C LEU A 308 -13.52 -14.11 4.33
N LYS A 309 -14.80 -14.50 4.44
CA LYS A 309 -15.80 -14.26 3.39
C LYS A 309 -15.91 -12.78 3.04
N PHE A 310 -15.89 -11.90 4.05
CA PHE A 310 -15.94 -10.46 3.81
C PHE A 310 -14.66 -9.92 3.17
N ALA A 311 -13.48 -10.36 3.62
CA ALA A 311 -12.20 -10.00 3.01
C ALA A 311 -12.14 -10.40 1.52
N LEU A 312 -12.54 -11.64 1.19
CA LEU A 312 -12.58 -12.12 -0.19
C LEU A 312 -13.65 -11.40 -1.04
N TYR A 313 -14.75 -10.98 -0.42
CA TYR A 313 -15.76 -10.15 -1.09
C TYR A 313 -15.19 -8.76 -1.44
N LEU A 314 -14.50 -8.09 -0.51
CA LEU A 314 -13.85 -6.80 -0.75
C LEU A 314 -12.77 -6.88 -1.84
N THR A 315 -12.15 -8.05 -2.00
CA THR A 315 -11.01 -8.28 -2.88
C THR A 315 -11.35 -9.06 -4.16
N ASN A 316 -12.63 -9.30 -4.44
CA ASN A 316 -13.05 -9.87 -5.71
C ASN A 316 -12.84 -8.85 -6.87
N GLU A 317 -12.91 -9.33 -8.10
CA GLU A 317 -12.67 -8.55 -9.31
C GLU A 317 -13.53 -7.29 -9.37
N GLU A 318 -14.86 -7.43 -9.18
CA GLU A 318 -15.82 -6.34 -9.30
C GLU A 318 -15.58 -5.25 -8.25
N ASN A 319 -15.45 -5.64 -6.99
CA ASN A 319 -15.34 -4.73 -5.87
C ASN A 319 -13.99 -4.01 -5.84
N GLN A 320 -12.91 -4.67 -6.25
CA GLN A 320 -11.62 -4.01 -6.42
C GLN A 320 -11.59 -3.02 -7.58
N LEU A 321 -12.20 -3.37 -8.70
CA LEU A 321 -12.33 -2.44 -9.83
C LEU A 321 -13.17 -1.22 -9.46
N ARG A 322 -14.23 -1.42 -8.69
CA ARG A 322 -15.04 -0.34 -8.15
C ARG A 322 -14.26 0.56 -7.20
N LEU A 323 -13.53 0.00 -6.26
CA LEU A 323 -12.63 0.74 -5.36
C LEU A 323 -11.63 1.58 -6.16
N ALA A 324 -10.99 0.98 -7.14
CA ALA A 324 -10.00 1.63 -8.00
C ALA A 324 -10.57 2.84 -8.75
N LYS A 325 -11.79 2.72 -9.29
CA LYS A 325 -12.44 3.81 -10.01
C LYS A 325 -12.80 5.00 -9.11
N LEU A 326 -13.01 4.76 -7.83
CA LEU A 326 -13.34 5.80 -6.84
C LEU A 326 -12.10 6.45 -6.22
N THR A 327 -10.99 5.73 -6.12
CA THR A 327 -9.85 6.13 -5.28
C THR A 327 -8.51 6.19 -6.02
N ASN A 328 -8.47 5.75 -7.29
CA ASN A 328 -7.26 5.61 -8.11
C ASN A 328 -6.17 4.67 -7.54
N VAL A 329 -6.54 3.75 -6.67
CA VAL A 329 -5.64 2.67 -6.23
C VAL A 329 -5.55 1.57 -7.29
N LEU A 330 -4.59 0.68 -7.16
CA LEU A 330 -4.42 -0.48 -8.03
C LEU A 330 -5.09 -1.70 -7.38
N ALA A 331 -5.82 -2.46 -8.18
CA ALA A 331 -6.31 -3.76 -7.77
C ALA A 331 -5.12 -4.72 -7.49
N THR A 332 -5.34 -5.67 -6.61
CA THR A 332 -4.41 -6.78 -6.35
C THR A 332 -4.89 -8.08 -6.99
N ASN A 333 -6.17 -8.13 -7.37
CA ASN A 333 -6.78 -9.21 -8.13
C ASN A 333 -6.35 -9.14 -9.60
N GLU A 334 -5.78 -10.23 -10.13
CA GLU A 334 -5.26 -10.28 -11.50
C GLU A 334 -6.33 -10.07 -12.58
N ASN A 335 -7.57 -10.53 -12.34
CA ASN A 335 -8.63 -10.33 -13.31
C ASN A 335 -9.07 -8.86 -13.35
N ALA A 336 -9.14 -8.20 -12.19
CA ALA A 336 -9.39 -6.77 -12.13
C ALA A 336 -8.29 -5.96 -12.86
N LEU A 337 -7.02 -6.33 -12.71
CA LEU A 337 -5.88 -5.67 -13.40
C LEU A 337 -5.92 -5.86 -14.92
N LYS A 338 -6.56 -6.91 -15.43
CA LYS A 338 -6.75 -7.12 -16.88
C LYS A 338 -7.86 -6.25 -17.47
N ASN A 339 -8.66 -5.56 -16.65
CA ASN A 339 -9.72 -4.69 -17.14
C ASN A 339 -9.17 -3.53 -17.98
N GLU A 340 -9.92 -3.09 -19.00
CA GLU A 340 -9.54 -1.96 -19.86
C GLU A 340 -9.22 -0.69 -19.07
N TYR A 341 -9.80 -0.52 -17.90
CA TYR A 341 -9.51 0.58 -16.99
C TYR A 341 -8.02 0.72 -16.66
N TYR A 342 -7.28 -0.39 -16.62
CA TYR A 342 -5.83 -0.40 -16.37
C TYR A 342 -4.99 -0.56 -17.64
N GLN A 343 -5.61 -0.66 -18.81
CA GLN A 343 -4.91 -0.93 -20.07
C GLN A 343 -4.94 0.27 -21.03
N LYS A 344 -5.99 1.09 -20.96
CA LYS A 344 -6.24 2.15 -21.93
C LYS A 344 -6.40 3.50 -21.23
N TYR A 345 -5.98 4.56 -21.92
CA TYR A 345 -6.19 5.94 -21.50
C TYR A 345 -6.31 6.87 -22.71
N ASP A 346 -7.05 7.96 -22.54
CA ASP A 346 -7.00 9.10 -23.47
C ASP A 346 -5.68 9.85 -23.24
N LYS A 347 -5.01 10.24 -24.32
CA LYS A 347 -3.71 10.94 -24.27
C LYS A 347 -3.76 12.27 -23.48
N ASN A 348 -4.94 12.87 -23.37
CA ASN A 348 -5.17 14.11 -22.63
C ASN A 348 -5.53 13.87 -21.16
N ASP A 349 -5.81 12.64 -20.76
CA ASP A 349 -6.11 12.27 -19.38
C ASP A 349 -4.85 11.76 -18.68
N ILE A 350 -4.11 12.67 -18.02
CA ILE A 350 -2.89 12.33 -17.29
C ILE A 350 -3.14 11.46 -16.06
N LEU A 351 -4.32 11.53 -15.43
CA LEU A 351 -4.70 10.63 -14.33
C LEU A 351 -4.85 9.21 -14.84
N ALA A 352 -5.57 9.03 -15.97
CA ALA A 352 -5.70 7.72 -16.59
C ALA A 352 -4.34 7.19 -17.10
N LYS A 353 -3.48 8.05 -17.66
CA LYS A 353 -2.12 7.70 -18.05
C LYS A 353 -1.30 7.21 -16.85
N ALA A 354 -1.34 7.95 -15.73
CA ALA A 354 -0.64 7.58 -14.50
C ALA A 354 -1.11 6.22 -13.96
N ARG A 355 -2.43 5.98 -13.95
CA ARG A 355 -3.03 4.70 -13.55
C ARG A 355 -2.52 3.53 -14.39
N VAL A 356 -2.51 3.69 -15.71
CA VAL A 356 -2.04 2.63 -16.63
C VAL A 356 -0.54 2.35 -16.42
N ILE A 357 0.28 3.40 -16.31
CA ILE A 357 1.72 3.26 -16.01
C ILE A 357 1.91 2.54 -14.67
N SER A 358 1.20 2.96 -13.62
CA SER A 358 1.28 2.34 -12.30
C SER A 358 0.90 0.86 -12.33
N ALA A 359 -0.15 0.49 -13.08
CA ALA A 359 -0.57 -0.90 -13.23
C ALA A 359 0.47 -1.74 -13.99
N GLN A 360 1.08 -1.19 -15.05
CA GLN A 360 2.14 -1.87 -15.80
C GLN A 360 3.40 -2.09 -14.95
N GLN A 361 3.70 -1.18 -14.05
CA GLN A 361 4.82 -1.30 -13.12
C GLN A 361 4.65 -2.46 -12.15
N LEU A 362 3.43 -2.77 -11.70
CA LEU A 362 3.16 -3.91 -10.80
C LEU A 362 3.62 -5.26 -11.36
N ASN A 363 3.74 -5.40 -12.68
CA ASN A 363 4.24 -6.62 -13.30
C ASN A 363 5.77 -6.77 -13.19
N LYS A 364 6.47 -5.71 -12.75
CA LYS A 364 7.92 -5.65 -12.60
C LYS A 364 8.35 -5.27 -11.19
N VAL A 365 7.46 -5.40 -10.22
CA VAL A 365 7.83 -5.24 -8.81
C VAL A 365 8.47 -6.53 -8.33
N GLU A 366 9.59 -6.41 -7.66
CA GLU A 366 10.11 -7.47 -6.83
C GLU A 366 9.94 -7.10 -5.36
N PRO A 367 9.54 -8.06 -4.53
CA PRO A 367 9.45 -7.81 -3.10
C PRO A 367 10.85 -7.49 -2.59
N VAL A 368 11.01 -6.31 -2.03
CA VAL A 368 12.19 -6.02 -1.22
C VAL A 368 12.20 -7.02 -0.07
N LEU A 369 13.30 -7.76 0.08
CA LEU A 369 13.52 -8.62 1.25
C LEU A 369 13.61 -7.71 2.47
N ARG A 370 12.49 -7.48 3.13
CA ARG A 370 12.43 -6.63 4.30
C ARG A 370 12.97 -7.40 5.49
N GLN A 371 13.95 -6.84 6.13
CA GLN A 371 14.43 -7.33 7.42
C GLN A 371 13.44 -6.87 8.48
N GLN A 372 12.53 -7.75 8.83
CA GLN A 372 11.31 -7.44 9.59
C GLN A 372 11.58 -7.13 11.07
N LYS A 373 12.72 -7.58 11.61
CA LYS A 373 13.16 -7.25 12.96
C LYS A 373 14.08 -6.04 12.89
N SER A 374 13.76 -4.99 13.64
CA SER A 374 14.57 -3.76 13.72
C SER A 374 14.61 -2.88 12.46
N GLN A 375 13.60 -2.97 11.59
CA GLN A 375 13.56 -2.16 10.35
C GLN A 375 13.69 -0.64 10.61
N LYS A 376 13.01 -0.14 11.64
CA LYS A 376 13.08 1.28 12.02
C LYS A 376 14.46 1.70 12.45
N GLU A 377 15.15 0.85 13.21
CA GLU A 377 16.52 1.08 13.68
C GLU A 377 17.50 1.03 12.51
N ILE A 378 17.29 0.12 11.55
CA ILE A 378 18.10 0.06 10.31
C ILE A 378 17.91 1.34 9.49
N ASN A 379 16.67 1.81 9.30
CA ASN A 379 16.41 3.08 8.62
C ASN A 379 17.14 4.24 9.31
N ASN A 380 17.13 4.30 10.64
CA ASN A 380 17.84 5.33 11.39
C ASN A 380 19.36 5.26 11.20
N VAL A 381 19.94 4.05 11.12
CA VAL A 381 21.36 3.85 10.84
C VAL A 381 21.72 4.40 9.46
N ILE A 382 20.93 4.07 8.43
CA ILE A 382 21.14 4.52 7.05
C ILE A 382 20.95 6.04 6.93
N ASN A 383 19.88 6.59 7.51
CA ASN A 383 19.60 8.03 7.48
C ASN A 383 20.71 8.84 8.19
N THR A 384 21.20 8.36 9.33
CA THR A 384 22.34 8.98 10.04
C THR A 384 23.59 8.93 9.17
N ALA A 385 23.90 7.81 8.53
CA ALA A 385 25.02 7.68 7.62
C ALA A 385 24.90 8.67 6.45
N THR A 386 23.71 8.80 5.87
CA THR A 386 23.42 9.74 4.80
C THR A 386 23.69 11.19 5.22
N GLN A 387 23.22 11.60 6.39
CA GLN A 387 23.47 12.95 6.92
C GLN A 387 24.96 13.23 7.12
N LEU A 388 25.68 12.31 7.75
CA LEU A 388 27.14 12.46 7.96
C LEU A 388 27.92 12.61 6.65
N ILE A 389 27.51 11.87 5.62
CA ILE A 389 28.17 11.89 4.30
C ILE A 389 27.85 13.18 3.54
N LEU A 390 26.59 13.59 3.49
CA LEU A 390 26.15 14.71 2.67
C LEU A 390 26.45 16.07 3.33
N VAL A 391 26.22 16.19 4.63
CA VAL A 391 26.27 17.47 5.36
C VAL A 391 27.64 17.70 5.99
N ASP A 392 28.10 16.74 6.77
CA ASP A 392 29.34 16.87 7.53
C ASP A 392 30.59 16.54 6.70
N ASN A 393 30.38 16.16 5.43
CA ASN A 393 31.43 15.83 4.46
C ASN A 393 32.47 14.80 4.98
N VAL A 394 32.01 13.87 5.82
CA VAL A 394 32.84 12.79 6.35
C VAL A 394 33.18 11.80 5.23
N ASP A 395 34.27 11.08 5.38
CA ASP A 395 34.70 10.03 4.46
C ASP A 395 33.61 8.94 4.34
N THR A 396 33.11 8.75 3.12
CA THR A 396 31.99 7.84 2.83
C THR A 396 32.28 6.44 3.28
N LYS A 397 33.46 5.88 2.99
CA LYS A 397 33.84 4.53 3.34
C LYS A 397 33.85 4.30 4.86
N LYS A 398 34.41 5.24 5.63
CA LYS A 398 34.44 5.14 7.11
C LYS A 398 33.05 5.15 7.70
N VAL A 399 32.14 6.00 7.17
CA VAL A 399 30.76 6.08 7.63
C VAL A 399 30.01 4.79 7.32
N LEU A 400 30.14 4.25 6.10
CA LEU A 400 29.47 3.02 5.68
C LEU A 400 30.01 1.79 6.42
N ASP A 401 31.30 1.71 6.70
CA ASP A 401 31.89 0.65 7.55
C ASP A 401 31.29 0.67 8.97
N SER A 402 31.08 1.85 9.54
CA SER A 402 30.44 2.00 10.85
C SER A 402 28.95 1.64 10.82
N ALA A 403 28.22 2.13 9.79
CA ALA A 403 26.81 1.83 9.60
C ALA A 403 26.54 0.34 9.39
N SER A 404 27.38 -0.33 8.57
CA SER A 404 27.34 -1.77 8.35
C SER A 404 27.46 -2.57 9.66
N LYS A 405 28.40 -2.22 10.53
CA LYS A 405 28.58 -2.88 11.84
C LYS A 405 27.35 -2.67 12.75
N LYS A 406 26.75 -1.48 12.72
CA LYS A 406 25.54 -1.19 13.51
C LYS A 406 24.34 -2.00 12.97
N TRP A 407 24.18 -2.03 11.65
CA TRP A 407 23.12 -2.82 11.00
C TRP A 407 23.26 -4.30 11.31
N ALA A 408 24.48 -4.88 11.17
CA ALA A 408 24.73 -6.30 11.49
C ALA A 408 24.25 -6.66 12.89
N LYS A 409 24.57 -5.83 13.91
CA LYS A 409 24.14 -6.06 15.30
C LYS A 409 22.62 -5.99 15.50
N LEU A 410 21.88 -5.34 14.64
CA LEU A 410 20.43 -5.23 14.74
C LEU A 410 19.69 -6.48 14.22
N ILE A 411 20.37 -7.29 13.43
CA ILE A 411 19.81 -8.50 12.79
C ILE A 411 20.34 -9.81 13.40
N GLU A 412 21.38 -9.74 14.22
CA GLU A 412 21.82 -10.83 15.11
C GLU A 412 20.79 -11.04 16.26
#